data_3e2c3c3379b4f98d3b20a4bfa68333d8
#
_entry.id   3e2c3c3379b4f98d3b20a4bfa68333d8
#
_cell.length_a   1.000
_cell.length_b   1.000
_cell.length_c   1.000
_cell.angle_alpha   90.00
_cell.angle_beta   90.00
_cell.angle_gamma   90.00
#
_symmetry.space_group_name_H-M   'P 1'
#
loop_
_entity.id
_entity.type
_entity.pdbx_description
1 polymer ?
#
loop_
_entity_poly.entity_id
_entity_poly.type
_entity_poly.pdbx_seq_one_letter_code
_entity_poly.pdbx_strand_id
1 'polypeptide(L)'
;AYDVSTASHDSSLDVSGQEQTPAAIEFSPDGKKMFLLGYTGDDVNQYTLSTGFDISTASHDGAFDISSQETNPRGLAFNNDGTKMFLVGGSEDKVFEYTLTTPFNLIAVSGEHTGDVIDTANTSTYDTDVDVETLTVTAVRKGSSEGAGDAGTVGSPLTGTYGQLTLNSNGSYTYVANQTAADNLDAGDFVYDY
;
A
#
# COMPACT_ATOMS: atom_id res chain seq x y z
N ALA A 1 2.86 19.25 29.55
CA ALA A 1 1.99 18.14 29.98
C ALA A 1 0.72 18.22 29.17
N TYR A 2 0.20 17.08 28.70
CA TYR A 2 -1.10 17.04 28.04
C TYR A 2 -2.20 17.17 29.08
N ASP A 3 -3.18 18.04 28.81
CA ASP A 3 -4.36 18.25 29.69
C ASP A 3 -5.57 17.53 29.08
N VAL A 4 -5.97 16.42 29.70
CA VAL A 4 -7.11 15.62 29.24
C VAL A 4 -8.46 16.13 29.78
N SER A 5 -8.47 17.14 30.65
CA SER A 5 -9.72 17.70 31.18
C SER A 5 -10.55 18.42 30.13
N THR A 6 -9.94 18.77 28.99
CA THR A 6 -10.58 19.42 27.85
C THR A 6 -11.00 18.41 26.75
N ALA A 7 -10.81 17.11 26.96
CA ALA A 7 -11.15 16.09 25.95
C ALA A 7 -12.68 16.01 25.77
N SER A 8 -13.10 15.93 24.51
CA SER A 8 -14.46 15.62 24.08
C SER A 8 -14.45 14.40 23.17
N HIS A 9 -15.55 13.64 23.16
CA HIS A 9 -15.72 12.56 22.19
C HIS A 9 -16.19 13.14 20.85
N ASP A 10 -15.41 12.90 19.80
CA ASP A 10 -15.69 13.43 18.46
C ASP A 10 -16.38 12.38 17.55
N SER A 11 -15.83 11.17 17.46
CA SER A 11 -16.35 10.12 16.59
C SER A 11 -15.98 8.72 17.09
N SER A 12 -16.62 7.70 16.52
CA SER A 12 -16.29 6.29 16.70
C SER A 12 -16.28 5.57 15.36
N LEU A 13 -15.41 4.56 15.22
CA LEU A 13 -15.36 3.64 14.10
C LEU A 13 -15.76 2.25 14.61
N ASP A 14 -16.77 1.65 13.98
CA ASP A 14 -17.13 0.26 14.25
C ASP A 14 -16.15 -0.65 13.46
N VAL A 15 -15.37 -1.42 14.19
CA VAL A 15 -14.37 -2.36 13.66
C VAL A 15 -14.78 -3.82 13.86
N SER A 16 -15.98 -4.08 14.37
CA SER A 16 -16.44 -5.44 14.74
C SER A 16 -16.53 -6.40 13.54
N GLY A 17 -16.64 -5.86 12.33
CA GLY A 17 -16.60 -6.65 11.10
C GLY A 17 -15.22 -7.21 10.76
N GLN A 18 -14.17 -6.60 11.26
CA GLN A 18 -12.76 -6.99 11.04
C GLN A 18 -12.16 -7.61 12.31
N GLU A 19 -12.37 -6.98 13.47
CA GLU A 19 -11.80 -7.42 14.73
C GLU A 19 -12.80 -7.24 15.88
N GLN A 20 -13.11 -8.32 16.59
CA GLN A 20 -14.05 -8.31 17.72
C GLN A 20 -13.37 -8.08 19.06
N THR A 21 -12.05 -8.27 19.12
CA THR A 21 -11.25 -8.14 20.34
C THR A 21 -10.01 -7.28 20.08
N PRO A 22 -10.18 -5.99 19.77
CA PRO A 22 -9.06 -5.11 19.46
C PRO A 22 -8.13 -4.93 20.68
N ALA A 23 -6.82 -4.99 20.45
CA ALA A 23 -5.79 -4.95 21.48
C ALA A 23 -4.92 -3.69 21.43
N ALA A 24 -4.58 -3.21 20.25
CA ALA A 24 -3.75 -2.02 20.07
C ALA A 24 -4.10 -1.28 18.79
N ILE A 25 -3.79 0.01 18.78
CA ILE A 25 -3.94 0.89 17.63
C ILE A 25 -2.67 1.71 17.45
N GLU A 26 -2.26 1.90 16.19
CA GLU A 26 -1.12 2.72 15.81
C GLU A 26 -1.46 3.53 14.55
N PHE A 27 -0.83 4.69 14.37
CA PHE A 27 -1.01 5.54 13.20
C PHE A 27 0.34 5.83 12.52
N SER A 28 0.29 6.04 11.20
CA SER A 28 1.40 6.69 10.51
C SER A 28 1.60 8.12 10.99
N PRO A 29 2.80 8.71 10.83
CA PRO A 29 3.08 10.09 11.31
C PRO A 29 2.16 11.16 10.73
N ASP A 30 1.64 10.97 9.54
CA ASP A 30 0.68 11.87 8.88
C ASP A 30 -0.80 11.57 9.23
N GLY A 31 -1.02 10.52 10.01
CA GLY A 31 -2.35 10.06 10.42
C GLY A 31 -3.20 9.44 9.31
N LYS A 32 -2.65 9.24 8.10
CA LYS A 32 -3.41 8.71 6.96
C LYS A 32 -3.49 7.20 6.89
N LYS A 33 -2.66 6.51 7.66
CA LYS A 33 -2.77 5.06 7.88
C LYS A 33 -3.03 4.79 9.35
N MET A 34 -3.95 3.88 9.61
CA MET A 34 -4.27 3.36 10.93
C MET A 34 -4.12 1.84 10.91
N PHE A 35 -3.54 1.30 11.96
CA PHE A 35 -3.31 -0.13 12.14
C PHE A 35 -3.98 -0.57 13.43
N LEU A 36 -4.82 -1.59 13.33
CA LEU A 36 -5.56 -2.17 14.44
C LEU A 36 -5.13 -3.61 14.64
N LEU A 37 -4.53 -3.89 15.78
CA LEU A 37 -4.13 -5.23 16.21
C LEU A 37 -5.25 -5.86 17.03
N GLY A 38 -5.54 -7.14 16.79
CA GLY A 38 -6.54 -7.85 17.56
C GLY A 38 -6.29 -9.35 17.73
N TYR A 39 -7.10 -9.95 18.61
CA TYR A 39 -6.98 -11.37 18.96
C TYR A 39 -7.85 -12.28 18.09
N THR A 40 -8.94 -11.78 17.52
CA THR A 40 -9.92 -12.66 16.86
C THR A 40 -9.42 -13.17 15.54
N GLY A 41 -8.70 -12.33 14.80
CA GLY A 41 -8.10 -12.68 13.51
C GLY A 41 -6.65 -13.11 13.59
N ASP A 42 -5.99 -12.91 14.76
CA ASP A 42 -4.53 -13.00 14.88
C ASP A 42 -3.83 -12.22 13.76
N ASP A 43 -4.29 -10.97 13.55
CA ASP A 43 -3.89 -10.13 12.43
C ASP A 43 -3.70 -8.64 12.81
N VAL A 44 -3.15 -7.90 11.87
CA VAL A 44 -3.10 -6.43 11.90
C VAL A 44 -3.96 -5.90 10.77
N ASN A 45 -5.09 -5.32 11.11
CA ASN A 45 -5.99 -4.68 10.16
C ASN A 45 -5.49 -3.28 9.80
N GLN A 46 -5.29 -3.00 8.51
CA GLN A 46 -4.87 -1.71 7.99
C GLN A 46 -6.06 -0.91 7.46
N TYR A 47 -6.07 0.39 7.74
CA TYR A 47 -7.05 1.35 7.23
C TYR A 47 -6.35 2.53 6.58
N THR A 48 -6.95 3.07 5.52
CA THR A 48 -6.61 4.38 4.94
C THR A 48 -7.61 5.42 5.39
N LEU A 49 -7.11 6.57 5.86
CA LEU A 49 -7.93 7.73 6.24
C LEU A 49 -7.78 8.83 5.18
N SER A 50 -8.90 9.33 4.64
CA SER A 50 -8.86 10.44 3.68
C SER A 50 -8.44 11.76 4.35
N THR A 51 -8.72 11.90 5.66
CA THR A 51 -8.25 13.01 6.50
C THR A 51 -7.41 12.43 7.64
N GLY A 52 -6.16 12.90 7.77
CA GLY A 52 -5.24 12.36 8.78
C GLY A 52 -5.80 12.52 10.20
N PHE A 53 -5.72 11.43 11.00
CA PHE A 53 -6.22 11.29 12.36
C PHE A 53 -7.75 11.44 12.52
N ASP A 54 -8.52 11.51 11.45
CA ASP A 54 -9.98 11.51 11.49
C ASP A 54 -10.53 10.12 11.17
N ILE A 55 -10.82 9.35 12.23
CA ILE A 55 -11.28 7.94 12.09
C ILE A 55 -12.65 7.82 11.41
N SER A 56 -13.43 8.89 11.33
CA SER A 56 -14.70 8.89 10.59
C SER A 56 -14.51 8.75 9.07
N THR A 57 -13.27 8.99 8.58
CA THR A 57 -12.90 8.89 7.16
C THR A 57 -12.16 7.59 6.83
N ALA A 58 -12.08 6.65 7.78
CA ALA A 58 -11.33 5.42 7.60
C ALA A 58 -12.03 4.44 6.66
N SER A 59 -11.25 3.83 5.77
CA SER A 59 -11.62 2.72 4.90
C SER A 59 -10.69 1.55 5.17
N HIS A 60 -11.23 0.34 5.34
CA HIS A 60 -10.43 -0.86 5.57
C HIS A 60 -9.72 -1.28 4.28
N ASP A 61 -8.39 -1.46 4.33
CA ASP A 61 -7.57 -1.86 3.19
C ASP A 61 -7.39 -3.39 3.14
N GLY A 62 -7.36 -4.06 4.29
CA GLY A 62 -7.12 -5.49 4.43
C GLY A 62 -6.46 -5.84 5.77
N ALA A 63 -6.14 -7.12 5.96
CA ALA A 63 -5.53 -7.67 7.17
C ALA A 63 -4.21 -8.38 6.85
N PHE A 64 -3.21 -8.19 7.71
CA PHE A 64 -1.93 -8.89 7.66
C PHE A 64 -1.91 -9.98 8.73
N ASP A 65 -1.90 -11.24 8.30
CA ASP A 65 -1.92 -12.42 9.18
C ASP A 65 -0.60 -12.57 9.94
N ILE A 66 -0.67 -12.68 11.26
CA ILE A 66 0.45 -12.91 12.17
C ILE A 66 0.32 -14.22 12.95
N SER A 67 -0.71 -15.02 12.67
CA SER A 67 -1.07 -16.23 13.42
C SER A 67 0.06 -17.26 13.51
N SER A 68 0.95 -17.31 12.51
CA SER A 68 2.12 -18.21 12.53
C SER A 68 3.24 -17.76 13.48
N GLN A 69 3.21 -16.52 13.96
CA GLN A 69 4.19 -15.95 14.90
C GLN A 69 3.58 -15.76 16.29
N GLU A 70 2.37 -15.21 16.38
CA GLU A 70 1.75 -14.86 17.67
C GLU A 70 0.23 -14.98 17.59
N THR A 71 -0.37 -15.73 18.50
CA THR A 71 -1.83 -15.95 18.59
C THR A 71 -2.49 -15.24 19.78
N ASN A 72 -1.73 -14.44 20.52
CA ASN A 72 -2.24 -13.60 21.60
C ASN A 72 -1.53 -12.24 21.57
N PRO A 73 -1.66 -11.50 20.45
CA PRO A 73 -0.94 -10.25 20.26
C PRO A 73 -1.45 -9.16 21.19
N ARG A 74 -0.56 -8.29 21.70
CA ARG A 74 -0.88 -7.29 22.73
C ARG A 74 -0.39 -5.88 22.41
N GLY A 75 0.63 -5.76 21.57
CA GLY A 75 1.25 -4.48 21.26
C GLY A 75 1.82 -4.44 19.87
N LEU A 76 1.72 -3.28 19.27
CA LEU A 76 2.16 -2.96 17.92
C LEU A 76 2.91 -1.63 17.94
N ALA A 77 3.98 -1.51 17.20
CA ALA A 77 4.70 -0.25 16.99
C ALA A 77 5.38 -0.24 15.62
N PHE A 78 5.57 0.93 15.05
CA PHE A 78 6.41 1.14 13.87
C PHE A 78 7.65 1.98 14.23
N ASN A 79 8.73 1.82 13.46
CA ASN A 79 9.80 2.81 13.47
C ASN A 79 9.35 4.11 12.79
N ASN A 80 10.15 5.19 12.96
CA ASN A 80 9.74 6.53 12.54
C ASN A 80 9.50 6.68 11.03
N ASP A 81 10.16 5.87 10.21
CA ASP A 81 10.05 5.89 8.75
C ASP A 81 9.08 4.84 8.20
N GLY A 82 8.49 4.00 9.06
CA GLY A 82 7.52 2.98 8.69
C GLY A 82 8.06 1.79 7.93
N THR A 83 9.39 1.64 7.85
CA THR A 83 10.02 0.50 7.17
C THR A 83 10.07 -0.76 8.03
N LYS A 84 9.79 -0.63 9.34
CA LYS A 84 9.74 -1.74 10.28
C LYS A 84 8.51 -1.67 11.16
N MET A 85 7.91 -2.85 11.39
CA MET A 85 6.85 -3.09 12.37
C MET A 85 7.38 -4.03 13.44
N PHE A 86 7.01 -3.76 14.67
CA PHE A 86 7.32 -4.58 15.85
C PHE A 86 6.02 -5.03 16.50
N LEU A 87 5.97 -6.30 16.85
CA LEU A 87 4.84 -6.93 17.50
C LEU A 87 5.29 -7.58 18.79
N VAL A 88 4.47 -7.51 19.83
CA VAL A 88 4.63 -8.26 21.09
C VAL A 88 3.32 -8.91 21.46
N GLY A 89 3.40 -10.13 21.99
CA GLY A 89 2.24 -10.86 22.47
C GLY A 89 2.53 -11.69 23.70
N GLY A 90 1.58 -12.53 24.08
CA GLY A 90 1.64 -13.32 25.31
C GLY A 90 1.68 -14.82 25.08
N SER A 91 1.65 -15.32 23.85
CA SER A 91 1.78 -16.76 23.58
C SER A 91 3.23 -17.19 23.46
N GLU A 92 4.06 -16.38 22.84
CA GLU A 92 5.46 -16.74 22.54
C GLU A 92 6.48 -15.98 23.40
N ASP A 93 6.05 -15.01 24.22
CA ASP A 93 6.92 -14.17 25.06
C ASP A 93 8.08 -13.53 24.27
N LYS A 94 7.81 -13.13 23.02
CA LYS A 94 8.80 -12.60 22.06
C LYS A 94 8.40 -11.24 21.54
N VAL A 95 9.40 -10.53 21.01
CA VAL A 95 9.20 -9.39 20.10
C VAL A 95 9.50 -9.86 18.69
N PHE A 96 8.56 -9.69 17.79
CA PHE A 96 8.70 -9.99 16.37
C PHE A 96 8.98 -8.71 15.61
N GLU A 97 9.93 -8.75 14.68
CA GLU A 97 10.27 -7.66 13.79
C GLU A 97 9.90 -8.05 12.35
N TYR A 98 9.19 -7.15 11.67
CA TYR A 98 8.84 -7.26 10.25
C TYR A 98 9.48 -6.12 9.48
N THR A 99 10.02 -6.40 8.29
CA THR A 99 10.50 -5.38 7.35
C THR A 99 9.43 -5.15 6.29
N LEU A 100 9.05 -3.89 6.10
CA LEU A 100 8.08 -3.47 5.11
C LEU A 100 8.79 -2.96 3.86
N THR A 101 8.39 -3.44 2.68
CA THR A 101 8.92 -2.97 1.39
C THR A 101 8.39 -1.58 1.05
N THR A 102 7.18 -1.27 1.49
CA THR A 102 6.58 0.07 1.39
C THR A 102 6.30 0.59 2.80
N PRO A 103 6.81 1.77 3.18
CA PRO A 103 6.60 2.34 4.51
C PRO A 103 5.12 2.42 4.89
N PHE A 104 4.79 1.99 6.12
CA PHE A 104 3.43 2.00 6.65
C PHE A 104 2.41 1.29 5.75
N ASN A 105 2.82 0.22 5.06
CA ASN A 105 1.92 -0.59 4.25
C ASN A 105 2.16 -2.09 4.51
N LEU A 106 1.21 -2.73 5.21
CA LEU A 106 1.21 -4.16 5.54
C LEU A 106 0.51 -4.99 4.47
N ILE A 107 -0.41 -4.35 3.76
CA ILE A 107 -1.19 -5.01 2.75
C ILE A 107 -0.40 -4.86 1.46
N ALA A 108 0.20 -5.94 1.01
CA ALA A 108 0.63 -5.99 -0.38
C ALA A 108 -0.61 -5.62 -1.19
N VAL A 109 -0.58 -4.50 -1.89
CA VAL A 109 -1.67 -4.18 -2.82
C VAL A 109 -1.66 -5.37 -3.77
N SER A 110 -2.63 -6.26 -3.60
CA SER A 110 -2.80 -7.38 -4.53
C SER A 110 -3.00 -6.72 -5.88
N GLY A 111 -1.96 -6.81 -6.73
CA GLY A 111 -1.95 -6.11 -8.00
C GLY A 111 -0.89 -5.00 -8.13
N GLU A 112 -0.05 -4.70 -7.11
CA GLU A 112 1.14 -3.87 -7.35
C GLU A 112 2.18 -4.68 -8.13
N HIS A 113 2.57 -4.16 -9.27
CA HIS A 113 3.64 -4.68 -10.10
C HIS A 113 4.62 -3.56 -10.42
N THR A 114 5.90 -3.82 -10.20
CA THR A 114 6.98 -2.90 -10.55
C THR A 114 7.84 -3.48 -11.66
N GLY A 115 8.42 -2.63 -12.48
CA GLY A 115 9.31 -3.04 -13.55
C GLY A 115 10.01 -1.85 -14.17
N ASP A 116 10.63 -2.10 -15.30
CA ASP A 116 11.33 -1.09 -16.09
C ASP A 116 10.95 -1.25 -17.56
N VAL A 117 10.63 -0.15 -18.23
CA VAL A 117 10.36 -0.11 -19.67
C VAL A 117 11.60 0.25 -20.49
N ILE A 118 12.71 0.65 -19.83
CA ILE A 118 14.02 0.84 -20.42
C ILE A 118 14.94 -0.25 -19.85
N ASP A 119 15.05 -1.37 -20.59
CA ASP A 119 15.86 -2.51 -20.12
C ASP A 119 17.36 -2.20 -20.23
N THR A 120 17.97 -1.86 -19.11
CA THR A 120 19.43 -1.67 -18.98
C THR A 120 20.13 -2.86 -18.32
N ALA A 121 19.40 -3.90 -17.93
CA ALA A 121 19.93 -5.04 -17.16
C ALA A 121 20.17 -6.28 -17.99
N ASN A 122 19.43 -6.48 -19.09
CA ASN A 122 19.50 -7.69 -19.89
C ASN A 122 20.30 -7.47 -21.20
N THR A 123 21.49 -8.00 -21.27
CA THR A 123 22.41 -7.84 -22.42
C THR A 123 21.89 -8.37 -23.77
N SER A 124 20.80 -9.15 -23.76
CA SER A 124 20.17 -9.70 -24.98
C SER A 124 19.03 -8.83 -25.52
N THR A 125 18.46 -7.94 -24.69
CA THR A 125 17.31 -7.08 -25.01
C THR A 125 17.57 -5.61 -24.64
N TYR A 126 18.83 -5.23 -24.56
CA TYR A 126 19.27 -3.88 -24.18
C TYR A 126 18.62 -2.82 -25.03
N ASP A 127 17.91 -1.89 -24.39
CA ASP A 127 17.50 -0.66 -25.05
C ASP A 127 18.72 0.25 -25.16
N THR A 128 19.18 0.48 -26.39
CA THR A 128 20.35 1.30 -26.66
C THR A 128 20.03 2.45 -27.59
N ASP A 129 20.61 3.59 -27.32
CA ASP A 129 20.71 4.69 -28.28
C ASP A 129 21.99 4.51 -29.12
N VAL A 130 21.91 4.81 -30.44
CA VAL A 130 23.04 4.67 -31.37
C VAL A 130 24.17 5.64 -31.02
N ASP A 131 23.82 6.79 -30.45
CA ASP A 131 24.75 7.85 -30.08
C ASP A 131 25.20 7.78 -28.62
N VAL A 132 24.78 6.69 -27.89
CA VAL A 132 25.14 6.42 -26.48
C VAL A 132 24.54 7.45 -25.51
N GLU A 133 23.46 8.12 -25.91
CA GLU A 133 22.73 9.00 -25.01
C GLU A 133 21.90 8.20 -23.96
N THR A 134 21.64 8.83 -22.84
CA THR A 134 20.77 8.21 -21.81
C THR A 134 19.32 8.21 -22.28
N LEU A 135 18.75 7.03 -22.45
CA LEU A 135 17.33 6.88 -22.78
C LEU A 135 16.47 7.40 -21.63
N THR A 136 15.43 8.14 -21.97
CA THR A 136 14.48 8.68 -21.01
C THR A 136 13.06 8.59 -21.52
N VAL A 137 12.12 8.27 -20.61
CA VAL A 137 10.69 8.38 -20.91
C VAL A 137 10.28 9.85 -20.83
N THR A 138 9.80 10.39 -21.94
CA THR A 138 9.39 11.81 -22.05
C THR A 138 7.88 12.00 -22.05
N ALA A 139 7.10 10.94 -22.32
CA ALA A 139 5.64 11.01 -22.35
C ALA A 139 5.00 9.67 -21.98
N VAL A 140 3.82 9.73 -21.41
CA VAL A 140 2.93 8.59 -21.16
C VAL A 140 1.52 8.96 -21.59
N ARG A 141 0.78 8.02 -22.17
CA ARG A 141 -0.60 8.22 -22.61
C ARG A 141 -1.44 6.98 -22.31
N LYS A 142 -2.71 7.21 -21.98
CA LYS A 142 -3.71 6.15 -21.88
C LYS A 142 -4.39 5.96 -23.22
N GLY A 143 -4.40 4.73 -23.74
CA GLY A 143 -5.07 4.39 -24.98
C GLY A 143 -4.37 3.27 -25.74
N SER A 144 -5.09 2.62 -26.66
CA SER A 144 -4.63 1.45 -27.42
C SER A 144 -3.89 1.79 -28.71
N SER A 145 -3.73 3.06 -29.04
CA SER A 145 -3.08 3.54 -30.27
C SER A 145 -1.97 4.53 -29.95
N GLU A 146 -0.80 4.32 -30.55
CA GLU A 146 0.36 5.19 -30.37
C GLU A 146 0.02 6.65 -30.72
N GLY A 147 0.42 7.57 -29.86
CA GLY A 147 0.20 9.01 -30.00
C GLY A 147 -1.24 9.50 -29.79
N ALA A 148 -2.19 8.57 -29.58
CA ALA A 148 -3.57 8.89 -29.27
C ALA A 148 -3.87 8.73 -27.75
N GLY A 149 -5.10 9.08 -27.34
CA GLY A 149 -5.57 8.93 -25.98
C GLY A 149 -5.18 10.07 -25.04
N ASP A 150 -5.57 9.92 -23.77
CA ASP A 150 -5.38 10.96 -22.76
C ASP A 150 -3.91 11.03 -22.32
N ALA A 151 -3.34 12.24 -22.35
CA ALA A 151 -1.96 12.46 -21.93
C ALA A 151 -1.86 12.37 -20.40
N GLY A 152 -0.88 11.60 -19.92
CA GLY A 152 -0.45 11.58 -18.53
C GLY A 152 0.81 12.43 -18.32
N THR A 153 1.17 12.58 -17.05
CA THR A 153 2.42 13.24 -16.65
C THR A 153 3.41 12.18 -16.18
N VAL A 154 4.60 12.12 -16.77
CA VAL A 154 5.68 11.22 -16.34
C VAL A 154 5.99 11.46 -14.86
N GLY A 155 6.10 10.40 -14.06
CA GLY A 155 6.32 10.45 -12.62
C GLY A 155 5.04 10.69 -11.79
N SER A 156 3.86 10.77 -12.42
CA SER A 156 2.58 10.91 -11.72
C SER A 156 1.64 9.74 -12.07
N PRO A 157 0.74 9.33 -11.15
CA PRO A 157 -0.21 8.27 -11.42
C PRO A 157 -1.16 8.61 -12.57
N LEU A 158 -1.24 7.72 -13.56
CA LEU A 158 -2.21 7.73 -14.65
C LEU A 158 -3.24 6.64 -14.40
N THR A 159 -4.50 7.03 -14.21
CA THR A 159 -5.58 6.10 -13.86
C THR A 159 -6.14 5.43 -15.10
N GLY A 160 -6.09 4.11 -15.11
CA GLY A 160 -6.71 3.22 -16.09
C GLY A 160 -8.08 2.70 -15.63
N THR A 161 -8.56 1.64 -16.28
CA THR A 161 -9.83 0.98 -15.95
C THR A 161 -9.69 0.09 -14.72
N TYR A 162 -8.58 -0.63 -14.61
CA TYR A 162 -8.34 -1.62 -13.56
C TYR A 162 -7.33 -1.13 -12.51
N GLY A 163 -6.49 -0.14 -12.85
CA GLY A 163 -5.43 0.30 -11.96
C GLY A 163 -4.88 1.68 -12.28
N GLN A 164 -3.76 1.97 -11.64
CA GLN A 164 -2.98 3.19 -11.83
C GLN A 164 -1.54 2.83 -12.19
N LEU A 165 -1.04 3.45 -13.25
CA LEU A 165 0.35 3.35 -13.68
C LEU A 165 1.10 4.63 -13.29
N THR A 166 2.20 4.50 -12.56
CA THR A 166 3.20 5.56 -12.42
C THR A 166 4.42 5.17 -13.21
N LEU A 167 4.76 5.91 -14.25
CA LEU A 167 5.93 5.68 -15.09
C LEU A 167 6.91 6.84 -14.94
N ASN A 168 8.12 6.54 -14.51
CA ASN A 168 9.17 7.51 -14.24
C ASN A 168 10.04 7.78 -15.50
N SER A 169 10.76 8.92 -15.51
CA SER A 169 11.61 9.30 -16.63
C SER A 169 12.78 8.34 -16.87
N ASN A 170 13.22 7.60 -15.84
CA ASN A 170 14.26 6.59 -15.97
C ASN A 170 13.76 5.23 -16.49
N GLY A 171 12.46 5.10 -16.81
CA GLY A 171 11.85 3.86 -17.28
C GLY A 171 11.22 3.01 -16.18
N SER A 172 11.57 3.20 -14.92
CA SER A 172 10.95 2.43 -13.84
C SER A 172 9.45 2.73 -13.73
N TYR A 173 8.65 1.70 -13.46
CA TYR A 173 7.22 1.88 -13.27
C TYR A 173 6.69 1.13 -12.05
N THR A 174 5.58 1.64 -11.55
CA THR A 174 4.70 0.94 -10.60
C THR A 174 3.28 0.93 -11.17
N TYR A 175 2.68 -0.24 -11.24
CA TYR A 175 1.26 -0.40 -11.55
C TYR A 175 0.56 -0.94 -10.31
N VAL A 176 -0.58 -0.33 -9.97
CA VAL A 176 -1.41 -0.73 -8.82
C VAL A 176 -2.82 -1.01 -9.31
N ALA A 177 -3.28 -2.26 -9.18
CA ALA A 177 -4.65 -2.65 -9.51
C ALA A 177 -5.60 -2.23 -8.36
N ASN A 178 -5.98 -0.95 -8.33
CA ASN A 178 -6.74 -0.33 -7.23
C ASN A 178 -8.09 0.26 -7.67
N GLN A 179 -8.59 -0.11 -8.84
CA GLN A 179 -9.90 0.31 -9.31
C GLN A 179 -10.94 -0.79 -9.05
N THR A 180 -12.17 -0.40 -8.77
CA THR A 180 -13.30 -1.33 -8.51
C THR A 180 -13.48 -2.39 -9.62
N ALA A 181 -13.10 -2.07 -10.87
CA ALA A 181 -13.13 -3.03 -11.95
C ALA A 181 -12.12 -4.19 -11.75
N ALA A 182 -11.01 -3.96 -11.03
CA ALA A 182 -10.04 -4.99 -10.71
C ALA A 182 -10.61 -5.99 -9.67
N ASP A 183 -11.43 -5.53 -8.74
CA ASP A 183 -12.03 -6.37 -7.69
C ASP A 183 -13.01 -7.43 -8.25
N ASN A 184 -13.47 -7.24 -9.48
CA ASN A 184 -14.39 -8.16 -10.16
C ASN A 184 -13.69 -9.23 -11.03
N LEU A 185 -12.36 -9.26 -11.01
CA LEU A 185 -11.59 -10.24 -11.79
C LEU A 185 -11.39 -11.53 -10.97
N ASP A 186 -11.66 -12.67 -11.60
CA ASP A 186 -11.41 -13.99 -11.02
C ASP A 186 -10.02 -14.52 -11.39
N ALA A 187 -9.57 -15.52 -10.64
CA ALA A 187 -8.29 -16.19 -10.91
C ALA A 187 -8.28 -16.83 -12.32
N GLY A 188 -7.45 -16.32 -13.20
CA GLY A 188 -7.34 -16.75 -14.60
C GLY A 188 -7.90 -15.76 -15.61
N ASP A 189 -8.53 -14.67 -15.17
CA ASP A 189 -8.96 -13.60 -16.06
C ASP A 189 -7.74 -12.82 -16.61
N PHE A 190 -7.82 -12.48 -17.88
CA PHE A 190 -6.84 -11.62 -18.56
C PHE A 190 -7.53 -10.34 -19.02
N VAL A 191 -7.00 -9.22 -18.58
CA VAL A 191 -7.49 -7.90 -18.96
C VAL A 191 -6.35 -7.03 -19.45
N TYR A 192 -6.67 -6.02 -20.25
CA TYR A 192 -5.71 -5.02 -20.71
C TYR A 192 -6.16 -3.65 -20.22
N ASP A 193 -5.26 -2.94 -19.56
CA ASP A 193 -5.47 -1.56 -19.13
C ASP A 193 -4.69 -0.65 -20.09
N TYR A 194 -5.43 0.04 -20.98
CA TYR A 194 -4.86 0.88 -22.04
C TYR A 194 -4.88 2.36 -21.65
#